data_68bd05906e5af644ec74dfabcb4ff1fb
#
_entry.id   68bd05906e5af644ec74dfabcb4ff1fb
#
_cell.length_a   1.000
_cell.length_b   1.000
_cell.length_c   1.000
_cell.angle_alpha   90.00
_cell.angle_beta   90.00
_cell.angle_gamma   90.00
#
_symmetry.space_group_name_H-M   'P 1'
#
loop_
_entity.id
_entity.type
_entity.pdbx_description
1 polymer ?
#
loop_
_entity_poly.entity_id
_entity_poly.type
_entity_poly.pdbx_seq_one_letter_code
_entity_poly.pdbx_strand_id
1 'polypeptide(L)'
;MTAPTPIVVDLPISLGQFIKLAGLAVTGGDAKRLVGSGVVRVNADVERRRGRKLAPGDTVEVQGAAAQVVSGSRSERPMGPGGPIRTDTSGD
;
A
#
# COMPACT_ATOMS: atom_id res chain seq x y z
N MET A 1 3.47 22.24 -2.88
CA MET A 1 3.55 21.05 -2.11
C MET A 1 2.41 20.14 -2.40
N THR A 2 2.69 18.94 -2.68
CA THR A 2 1.68 17.99 -3.09
C THR A 2 1.31 17.06 -1.96
N ALA A 3 0.03 16.94 -1.69
CA ALA A 3 -0.43 16.03 -0.66
C ALA A 3 -0.27 14.60 -1.16
N PRO A 4 0.00 13.64 -0.29
CA PRO A 4 0.11 12.25 -0.71
C PRO A 4 -1.25 11.73 -1.17
N THR A 5 -1.22 10.90 -2.20
CA THR A 5 -2.43 10.27 -2.72
C THR A 5 -2.81 9.11 -1.82
N PRO A 6 -4.03 9.08 -1.29
CA PRO A 6 -4.43 7.96 -0.45
C PRO A 6 -4.67 6.71 -1.29
N ILE A 7 -4.10 5.61 -0.85
CA ILE A 7 -4.24 4.32 -1.53
C ILE A 7 -4.82 3.32 -0.53
N VAL A 8 -6.00 2.83 -0.81
CA VAL A 8 -6.66 1.86 0.07
C VAL A 8 -6.05 0.48 -0.18
N VAL A 9 -5.58 -0.15 0.87
CA VAL A 9 -4.93 -1.45 0.76
C VAL A 9 -5.41 -2.38 1.85
N ASP A 10 -5.24 -3.65 1.61
CA ASP A 10 -5.49 -4.67 2.61
C ASP A 10 -4.17 -4.91 3.33
N LEU A 11 -4.18 -4.81 4.63
CA LEU A 11 -3.00 -5.02 5.44
C LEU A 11 -2.94 -6.47 5.90
N PRO A 12 -1.74 -7.00 6.11
CA PRO A 12 -0.45 -6.33 6.03
C PRO A 12 0.04 -6.19 4.59
N ILE A 13 0.83 -5.16 4.34
CA ILE A 13 1.41 -4.98 3.02
C ILE A 13 2.86 -4.52 3.19
N SER A 14 3.74 -5.01 2.34
CA SER A 14 5.13 -4.61 2.40
C SER A 14 5.37 -3.36 1.57
N LEU A 15 6.46 -2.67 1.85
CA LEU A 15 6.83 -1.47 1.12
C LEU A 15 6.91 -1.73 -0.38
N GLY A 16 7.56 -2.83 -0.78
CA GLY A 16 7.68 -3.15 -2.20
C GLY A 16 6.34 -3.39 -2.87
N GLN A 17 5.45 -4.08 -2.17
CA GLN A 17 4.12 -4.32 -2.70
C GLN A 17 3.33 -3.02 -2.82
N PHE A 18 3.47 -2.15 -1.84
CA PHE A 18 2.72 -0.91 -1.81
C PHE A 18 3.14 0.03 -2.95
N ILE A 19 4.45 0.20 -3.17
CA ILE A 19 4.89 1.12 -4.22
C ILE A 19 4.49 0.61 -5.60
N LYS A 20 4.38 -0.70 -5.76
CA LYS A 20 3.89 -1.24 -7.02
C LYS A 20 2.39 -1.01 -7.17
N LEU A 21 1.64 -1.25 -6.11
CA LEU A 21 0.21 -1.05 -6.12
C LEU A 21 -0.16 0.42 -6.34
N ALA A 22 0.60 1.32 -5.76
CA ALA A 22 0.36 2.75 -5.88
C ALA A 22 0.82 3.32 -7.23
N GLY A 23 1.41 2.50 -8.07
CA GLY A 23 1.88 2.98 -9.38
C GLY A 23 3.20 3.71 -9.33
N LEU A 24 3.91 3.65 -8.20
CA LEU A 24 5.21 4.30 -8.07
C LEU A 24 6.32 3.43 -8.63
N ALA A 25 6.05 2.15 -8.84
CA ALA A 25 6.95 1.22 -9.51
C ALA A 25 6.14 0.43 -10.50
N VAL A 26 6.73 0.09 -11.62
CA VAL A 26 6.04 -0.62 -12.68
C VAL A 26 6.02 -2.12 -12.43
N THR A 27 7.12 -2.65 -11.94
CA THR A 27 7.25 -4.09 -11.70
C THR A 27 7.85 -4.34 -10.34
N GLY A 28 7.87 -5.60 -9.91
CA GLY A 28 8.54 -5.98 -8.67
C GLY A 28 10.04 -5.69 -8.73
N GLY A 29 10.65 -5.86 -9.90
CA GLY A 29 12.06 -5.54 -10.07
C GLY A 29 12.34 -4.05 -9.93
N ASP A 30 11.44 -3.22 -10.46
CA ASP A 30 11.55 -1.79 -10.30
C ASP A 30 11.42 -1.41 -8.83
N ALA A 31 10.47 -2.02 -8.13
CA ALA A 31 10.29 -1.74 -6.71
C ALA A 31 11.55 -2.08 -5.93
N LYS A 32 12.15 -3.23 -6.22
CA LYS A 32 13.36 -3.65 -5.56
C LYS A 32 14.50 -2.66 -5.82
N ARG A 33 14.63 -2.23 -7.06
CA ARG A 33 15.69 -1.31 -7.45
C ARG A 33 15.51 0.05 -6.78
N LEU A 34 14.29 0.57 -6.78
CA LEU A 34 14.01 1.87 -6.18
C LEU A 34 14.27 1.85 -4.68
N VAL A 35 13.79 0.82 -4.00
CA VAL A 35 13.98 0.71 -2.55
C VAL A 35 15.47 0.57 -2.22
N GLY A 36 16.17 -0.26 -2.98
CA GLY A 36 17.58 -0.49 -2.73
C GLY A 36 18.46 0.71 -3.01
N SER A 37 18.03 1.60 -3.92
CA SER A 37 18.84 2.76 -4.28
C SER A 37 18.69 3.92 -3.30
N GLY A 38 17.78 3.81 -2.33
CA GLY A 38 17.64 4.84 -1.32
C GLY A 38 16.78 6.03 -1.72
N VAL A 39 16.00 5.90 -2.79
CA VAL A 39 15.12 6.98 -3.24
C VAL A 39 13.72 6.87 -2.66
N VAL A 40 13.47 5.84 -1.87
CA VAL A 40 12.15 5.63 -1.27
C VAL A 40 12.20 6.06 0.18
N ARG A 41 11.23 6.83 0.60
CA ARG A 41 11.12 7.28 1.99
C ARG A 41 9.79 6.86 2.56
N VAL A 42 9.82 6.46 3.81
CA VAL A 42 8.60 6.16 4.57
C VAL A 42 8.55 7.14 5.72
N ASN A 43 7.53 7.97 5.77
CA ASN A 43 7.39 9.02 6.78
C ASN A 43 8.64 9.90 6.84
N ALA A 44 9.14 10.27 5.66
CA ALA A 44 10.28 11.16 5.48
C ALA A 44 11.65 10.53 5.76
N ASP A 45 11.69 9.27 6.16
CA ASP A 45 12.96 8.58 6.40
C ASP A 45 13.25 7.61 5.27
N VAL A 46 14.48 7.58 4.80
CA VAL A 46 14.88 6.64 3.75
C VAL A 46 14.71 5.22 4.26
N GLU A 47 14.05 4.39 3.46
CA GLU A 47 13.85 3.01 3.80
C GLU A 47 14.37 2.14 2.67
N ARG A 48 15.29 1.24 2.97
CA ARG A 48 15.90 0.36 1.97
C ARG A 48 15.45 -1.07 2.07
N ARG A 49 14.55 -1.37 3.00
CA ARG A 49 14.05 -2.72 3.17
C ARG A 49 12.74 -2.87 2.43
N ARG A 50 12.76 -3.59 1.32
CA ARG A 50 11.57 -3.80 0.52
C ARG A 50 10.49 -4.55 1.29
N GLY A 51 10.89 -5.38 2.22
CA GLY A 51 9.96 -6.18 3.00
C GLY A 51 9.37 -5.49 4.21
N ARG A 52 9.73 -4.22 4.45
CA ARG A 52 9.17 -3.52 5.60
C ARG A 52 7.65 -3.49 5.52
N LYS A 53 6.99 -3.85 6.61
CA LYS A 53 5.54 -3.80 6.66
C LYS A 53 5.09 -2.38 6.96
N LEU A 54 4.06 -1.94 6.26
CA LEU A 54 3.52 -0.59 6.43
C LEU A 54 2.31 -0.62 7.34
N ALA A 55 2.04 0.51 7.95
CA ALA A 55 0.90 0.68 8.84
C ALA A 55 -0.04 1.74 8.26
N PRO A 56 -1.30 1.74 8.66
CA PRO A 56 -2.22 2.78 8.19
C PRO A 56 -1.67 4.15 8.55
N GLY A 57 -1.73 5.07 7.60
CA GLY A 57 -1.24 6.42 7.80
C GLY A 57 0.21 6.64 7.39
N ASP A 58 0.95 5.55 7.11
CA ASP A 58 2.31 5.71 6.63
C ASP A 58 2.30 6.41 5.27
N THR A 59 3.22 7.33 5.07
CA THR A 59 3.36 8.03 3.80
C THR A 59 4.63 7.55 3.12
N VAL A 60 4.50 7.15 1.87
CA VAL A 60 5.62 6.65 1.09
C VAL A 60 5.92 7.62 -0.03
N GLU A 61 7.16 8.05 -0.14
CA GLU A 61 7.58 8.94 -1.20
C GLU A 61 8.60 8.28 -2.09
N VAL A 62 8.47 8.47 -3.40
CA VAL A 62 9.43 8.00 -4.37
C VAL A 62 9.63 9.12 -5.38
N GLN A 63 10.81 9.74 -5.36
CA GLN A 63 11.18 10.72 -6.40
C GLN A 63 10.12 11.79 -6.66
N GLY A 64 9.61 12.38 -5.59
CA GLY A 64 8.66 13.47 -5.72
C GLY A 64 7.20 13.08 -5.74
N ALA A 65 6.91 11.80 -5.89
CA ALA A 65 5.54 11.31 -5.81
C ALA A 65 5.32 10.75 -4.41
N ALA A 66 4.14 10.92 -3.88
CA ALA A 66 3.83 10.44 -2.54
C ALA A 66 2.49 9.73 -2.50
N ALA A 67 2.40 8.69 -1.70
CA ALA A 67 1.18 7.94 -1.49
C ALA A 67 1.04 7.62 -0.01
N GLN A 68 -0.18 7.58 0.47
CA GLN A 68 -0.44 7.29 1.87
C GLN A 68 -1.18 5.98 2.01
N VAL A 69 -0.78 5.18 2.97
CA VAL A 69 -1.42 3.90 3.24
C VAL A 69 -2.74 4.14 3.97
N VAL A 70 -3.82 3.68 3.37
CA VAL A 70 -5.13 3.76 3.99
C VAL A 70 -5.63 2.35 4.19
N SER A 71 -5.93 1.99 5.43
CA SER A 71 -6.45 0.69 5.75
C SER A 71 -7.88 0.57 5.27
N GLY A 72 -8.17 -0.49 4.54
CA GLY A 72 -9.52 -0.72 4.13
C GLY A 72 -9.62 -2.10 3.56
N SER A 73 -10.77 -2.73 3.69
CA SER A 73 -10.96 -4.01 3.12
C SER A 73 -11.72 -3.82 1.85
N ARG A 74 -11.04 -4.05 0.75
CA ARG A 74 -11.71 -3.90 -0.50
C ARG A 74 -12.67 -4.99 -0.72
N SER A 75 -12.47 -6.08 -0.04
CA SER A 75 -13.40 -7.16 -0.13
C SER A 75 -14.55 -7.03 0.81
N GLU A 76 -14.52 -6.04 1.77
CA GLU A 76 -15.55 -5.95 2.65
C GLU A 76 -16.52 -5.05 2.24
N ARG A 77 -17.66 -5.40 2.19
CA ARG A 77 -18.54 -4.60 1.74
C ARG A 77 -19.31 -4.19 2.72
N PRO A 78 -19.66 -3.14 2.70
CA PRO A 78 -20.49 -2.68 3.70
C PRO A 78 -21.68 -3.50 3.70
N MET A 79 -22.02 -3.84 4.26
CA MET A 79 -22.86 -4.57 4.24
C MET A 79 -23.95 -4.34 3.86
N GLY A 80 -24.04 -4.39 3.63
CA GLY A 80 -25.09 -4.26 3.19
C GLY A 80 -25.76 -5.29 3.39
N PRO A 81 -26.45 -5.50 3.00
CA PRO A 81 -27.32 -6.26 3.29
C PRO A 81 -26.85 -7.46 3.35
N GLY A 82 -26.54 -7.62 3.82
CA GLY A 82 -26.24 -8.54 4.00
C GLY A 82 -25.62 -9.28 3.38
N GLY A 83 -25.42 -9.46 3.41
CA GLY A 83 -24.90 -10.03 3.03
C GLY A 83 -24.31 -10.76 2.85
N PRO A 84 -24.37 -11.12 2.89
CA PRO A 84 -23.72 -11.80 2.68
C PRO A 84 -23.26 -12.46 2.50
N ILE A 85 -23.14 -12.78 2.50
CA ILE A 85 -22.67 -13.29 2.57
C ILE A 85 -22.04 -13.87 2.52
N ARG A 86 -21.81 -14.07 2.52
CA ARG A 86 -21.13 -14.59 2.77
C ARG A 86 -20.77 -15.24 2.66
N THR A 87 -20.77 -15.35 2.51
CA THR A 87 -20.42 -15.88 2.70
C THR A 87 -19.98 -16.22 2.57
N ASP A 88 -19.97 -16.45 2.33
CA ASP A 88 -19.62 -16.86 2.53
C ASP A 88 -19.21 -17.22 2.45
N THR A 89 -19.28 -17.45 2.38
CA THR A 89 -19.05 -17.85 2.70
C THR A 89 -18.77 -18.23 2.71
N SER A 90 -18.89 -18.47 2.54
CA SER A 90 -18.79 -18.83 2.88
C SER A 90 -18.70 -19.04 2.89
N GLY A 91 -18.81 -19.16 2.86
CA GLY A 91 -18.94 -19.41 3.09
C GLY A 91 -18.92 -19.38 3.09
N ASP A 92 -18.98 -19.70 2.99
CA ASP A 92 -19.21 -19.64 3.29
C ASP A 92 -19.12 -19.63 3.40
#